data_82e8be7c9bf00715d168b73b10ae14be
#
_entry.id   82e8be7c9bf00715d168b73b10ae14be
#
_cell.length_a   1.000
_cell.length_b   1.000
_cell.length_c   1.000
_cell.angle_alpha   90.00
_cell.angle_beta   90.00
_cell.angle_gamma   90.00
#
_symmetry.space_group_name_H-M   'P 1'
#
loop_
_entity.id
_entity.type
_entity.pdbx_description
1 polymer ?
#
loop_
_entity_poly.entity_id
_entity_poly.type
_entity_poly.pdbx_seq_one_letter_code
_entity_poly.pdbx_strand_id
1 'polypeptide(L)'
;MRFTVEERHLTEADGRPVSAPDAVEFLTVDAETIDDAVRLYVKKDSAELIGNVLKFPGFQAVATVRKASGVYTLQFTPASQQMRL
;
A
#
# COMPACT_ATOMS: atom_id res chain seq x y z
N MET A 1 -16.02 -3.56 1.77
CA MET A 1 -15.59 -2.19 1.42
C MET A 1 -14.41 -2.29 0.47
N ARG A 2 -14.36 -1.39 -0.49
CA ARG A 2 -13.25 -1.37 -1.44
C ARG A 2 -12.26 -0.29 -1.04
N PHE A 3 -10.99 -0.66 -1.07
CA PHE A 3 -9.90 0.29 -0.78
C PHE A 3 -9.08 0.51 -2.03
N THR A 4 -8.69 1.75 -2.25
CA THR A 4 -7.69 2.09 -3.26
C THR A 4 -6.34 2.07 -2.56
N VAL A 5 -5.37 1.41 -3.18
CA VAL A 5 -4.01 1.34 -2.65
C VAL A 5 -3.10 2.11 -3.60
N GLU A 6 -2.47 3.13 -3.07
CA GLU A 6 -1.46 3.87 -3.80
C GLU A 6 -0.10 3.27 -3.45
N GLU A 7 0.57 2.70 -4.46
CA GLU A 7 1.82 1.98 -4.25
C GLU A 7 2.97 2.80 -4.80
N ARG A 8 3.94 3.11 -3.96
CA ARG A 8 5.10 3.90 -4.34
C ARG A 8 6.36 3.11 -4.05
N HIS A 9 7.17 2.89 -5.07
CA HIS A 9 8.42 2.13 -4.96
C HIS A 9 9.50 3.06 -4.41
N LEU A 10 10.09 2.70 -3.28
CA LEU A 10 11.07 3.55 -2.59
C LEU A 10 12.50 3.14 -2.90
N THR A 11 12.79 1.84 -2.76
CA THR A 11 14.15 1.35 -2.99
C THR A 11 14.10 0.10 -3.83
N GLU A 12 15.19 -0.11 -4.58
CA GLU A 12 15.38 -1.33 -5.33
C GLU A 12 15.73 -2.48 -4.39
N ALA A 13 15.74 -3.71 -4.94
CA ALA A 13 16.04 -4.88 -4.13
C ALA A 13 17.41 -4.81 -3.47
N ASP A 14 18.38 -4.12 -4.08
CA ASP A 14 19.71 -3.96 -3.53
C ASP A 14 19.84 -2.79 -2.56
N GLY A 15 18.74 -2.12 -2.25
CA GLY A 15 18.71 -1.03 -1.28
C GLY A 15 18.98 0.35 -1.86
N ARG A 16 19.24 0.46 -3.16
CA ARG A 16 19.46 1.76 -3.77
C ARG A 16 18.14 2.45 -4.05
N PRO A 17 18.09 3.78 -4.01
CA PRO A 17 16.86 4.49 -4.36
C PRO A 17 16.45 4.21 -5.80
N VAL A 18 15.14 4.18 -6.05
CA VAL A 18 14.65 3.98 -7.41
C VAL A 18 14.92 5.22 -8.23
N SER A 19 15.09 5.04 -9.54
CA SER A 19 15.41 6.14 -10.44
C SER A 19 14.19 7.00 -10.74
N ALA A 20 12.97 6.51 -10.51
CA ALA A 20 11.75 7.27 -10.76
C ALA A 20 10.91 7.28 -9.47
N PRO A 21 11.34 8.04 -8.45
CA PRO A 21 10.67 7.98 -7.14
C PRO A 21 9.24 8.54 -7.17
N ASP A 22 8.87 9.29 -8.18
CA ASP A 22 7.52 9.82 -8.29
C ASP A 22 6.55 8.87 -8.96
N ALA A 23 7.03 7.75 -9.47
CA ALA A 23 6.15 6.77 -10.11
C ALA A 23 5.27 6.13 -9.06
N VAL A 24 3.97 6.10 -9.34
CA VAL A 24 2.96 5.58 -8.43
C VAL A 24 2.03 4.69 -9.21
N GLU A 25 1.67 3.56 -8.61
CA GLU A 25 0.67 2.67 -9.18
C GLU A 25 -0.51 2.58 -8.25
N PHE A 26 -1.69 2.40 -8.82
CA PHE A 26 -2.92 2.28 -8.06
C PHE A 26 -3.53 0.92 -8.29
N LEU A 27 -4.02 0.32 -7.21
CA LEU A 27 -4.76 -0.93 -7.31
C LEU A 27 -5.88 -0.89 -6.27
N THR A 28 -6.77 -1.88 -6.34
CA THR A 28 -7.88 -1.94 -5.41
C THR A 28 -7.87 -3.26 -4.66
N VAL A 29 -8.37 -3.20 -3.42
CA VAL A 29 -8.49 -4.37 -2.57
C VAL A 29 -9.87 -4.32 -1.93
N ASP A 30 -10.60 -5.44 -1.99
CA ASP A 30 -11.89 -5.55 -1.31
C ASP A 30 -11.68 -6.23 0.03
N ALA A 31 -12.10 -5.58 1.10
CA ALA A 31 -11.97 -6.11 2.46
C ALA A 31 -12.97 -5.41 3.36
N GLU A 32 -13.24 -6.00 4.52
CA GLU A 32 -14.18 -5.42 5.45
C GLU A 32 -13.54 -4.39 6.35
N THR A 33 -12.25 -4.55 6.63
CA THR A 33 -11.52 -3.62 7.51
C THR A 33 -10.21 -3.27 6.85
N ILE A 34 -9.60 -2.20 7.38
CA ILE A 34 -8.29 -1.78 6.88
C ILE A 34 -7.24 -2.84 7.18
N ASP A 35 -7.34 -3.51 8.33
CA ASP A 35 -6.39 -4.56 8.67
C ASP A 35 -6.49 -5.72 7.69
N ASP A 36 -7.70 -6.08 7.29
CA ASP A 36 -7.89 -7.13 6.31
C ASP A 36 -7.36 -6.72 4.95
N ALA A 37 -7.54 -5.45 4.58
CA ALA A 37 -7.02 -4.95 3.32
C ALA A 37 -5.50 -5.08 3.25
N VAL A 38 -4.82 -4.69 4.33
CA VAL A 38 -3.37 -4.80 4.39
C VAL A 38 -2.95 -6.26 4.30
N ARG A 39 -3.64 -7.14 5.04
CA ARG A 39 -3.32 -8.56 5.05
C ARG A 39 -3.50 -9.19 3.68
N LEU A 40 -4.57 -8.82 2.98
CA LEU A 40 -4.81 -9.36 1.65
C LEU A 40 -3.74 -8.90 0.66
N TYR A 41 -3.35 -7.63 0.74
CA TYR A 41 -2.28 -7.14 -0.13
C TYR A 41 -0.98 -7.91 0.11
N VAL A 42 -0.61 -8.05 1.38
CA VAL A 42 0.63 -8.71 1.76
C VAL A 42 0.64 -10.15 1.23
N LYS A 43 -0.47 -10.83 1.40
CA LYS A 43 -0.56 -12.21 0.96
C LYS A 43 -0.54 -12.34 -0.56
N LYS A 44 -1.30 -11.51 -1.24
CA LYS A 44 -1.44 -11.60 -2.69
C LYS A 44 -0.13 -11.30 -3.41
N ASP A 45 0.59 -10.31 -2.93
CA ASP A 45 1.81 -9.84 -3.58
C ASP A 45 3.07 -10.47 -2.99
N SER A 46 2.92 -11.44 -2.11
CA SER A 46 4.05 -12.09 -1.46
C SER A 46 4.98 -11.06 -0.82
N ALA A 47 4.38 -10.10 -0.15
CA ALA A 47 5.11 -9.01 0.47
C ALA A 47 5.37 -9.32 1.94
N GLU A 48 6.30 -8.59 2.52
CA GLU A 48 6.60 -8.67 3.95
C GLU A 48 6.36 -7.29 4.56
N LEU A 49 5.53 -7.24 5.60
CA LEU A 49 5.26 -5.98 6.27
C LEU A 49 6.48 -5.55 7.08
N ILE A 50 6.88 -4.29 6.92
CA ILE A 50 8.00 -3.72 7.65
C ILE A 50 7.44 -2.74 8.66
N GLY A 51 7.68 -3.03 9.96
CA GLY A 51 7.19 -2.16 11.01
C GLY A 51 5.69 -2.24 11.18
N ASN A 52 5.10 -1.19 11.73
CA ASN A 52 3.69 -1.13 12.06
C ASN A 52 2.91 -0.41 10.99
N VAL A 53 1.66 -0.82 10.83
CA VAL A 53 0.72 -0.09 9.97
C VAL A 53 0.28 1.15 10.73
N LEU A 54 0.36 2.31 10.07
CA LEU A 54 -0.09 3.57 10.63
C LEU A 54 -1.52 3.82 10.17
N LYS A 55 -2.42 4.00 11.13
CA LYS A 55 -3.84 4.17 10.84
C LYS A 55 -4.25 5.60 11.09
N PHE A 56 -5.12 6.10 10.23
CA PHE A 56 -5.61 7.48 10.29
C PHE A 56 -7.13 7.50 10.24
N PRO A 57 -7.76 8.61 10.66
CA PRO A 57 -9.22 8.72 10.60
C PRO A 57 -9.72 8.52 9.17
N GLY A 58 -10.96 8.03 9.04
CA GLY A 58 -11.56 7.82 7.73
C GLY A 58 -11.14 6.51 7.08
N PHE A 59 -10.76 5.52 7.88
CA PHE A 59 -10.36 4.20 7.37
C PHE A 59 -9.19 4.30 6.40
N GLN A 60 -8.21 5.14 6.74
CA GLN A 60 -7.00 5.29 5.94
C GLN A 60 -5.83 4.68 6.70
N ALA A 61 -4.85 4.20 5.95
CA ALA A 61 -3.67 3.60 6.57
C ALA A 61 -2.48 3.72 5.63
N VAL A 62 -1.30 3.72 6.23
CA VAL A 62 -0.03 3.69 5.50
C VAL A 62 0.77 2.51 6.02
N ALA A 63 1.31 1.73 5.10
CA ALA A 63 2.13 0.58 5.43
C ALA A 63 3.37 0.58 4.56
N THR A 64 4.44 0.00 5.09
CA THR A 64 5.67 -0.19 4.34
C THR A 64 5.88 -1.69 4.18
N VAL A 65 6.18 -2.12 2.96
CA VAL A 65 6.37 -3.55 2.69
C VAL A 65 7.64 -3.75 1.88
N ARG A 66 8.17 -4.97 1.98
CA ARG A 66 9.29 -5.43 1.18
C ARG A 66 8.79 -6.53 0.25
N LYS A 67 9.14 -6.41 -1.02
CA LYS A 67 8.88 -7.45 -2.01
C LYS A 67 10.19 -7.81 -2.68
N ALA A 68 10.15 -8.80 -3.58
CA ALA A 68 11.37 -9.21 -4.28
C ALA A 68 12.00 -8.05 -5.04
N SER A 69 11.19 -7.10 -5.51
CA SER A 69 11.67 -5.97 -6.29
C SER A 69 12.10 -4.78 -5.46
N GLY A 70 11.93 -4.84 -4.12
CA GLY A 70 12.38 -3.75 -3.27
C GLY A 70 11.39 -3.37 -2.20
N VAL A 71 11.50 -2.14 -1.72
CA VAL A 71 10.67 -1.62 -0.63
C VAL A 71 9.66 -0.64 -1.18
N TYR A 72 8.42 -0.75 -0.71
CA TYR A 72 7.30 0.05 -1.18
C TYR A 72 6.56 0.67 -0.01
N THR A 73 6.02 1.86 -0.23
CA THR A 73 5.06 2.47 0.68
C THR A 73 3.68 2.32 0.08
N LEU A 74 2.72 1.93 0.91
CA LEU A 74 1.33 1.73 0.49
C LEU A 74 0.45 2.69 1.26
N GLN A 75 -0.43 3.39 0.56
CA GLN A 75 -1.43 4.21 1.20
C GLN A 75 -2.80 3.65 0.84
N PHE A 76 -3.54 3.26 1.87
CA PHE A 76 -4.87 2.68 1.71
C PHE A 76 -5.91 3.75 1.98
N THR A 77 -6.87 3.89 1.07
CA THR A 77 -7.95 4.86 1.19
C THR A 77 -9.24 4.20 0.75
N PRO A 78 -10.36 4.39 1.47
CA PRO A 78 -11.62 3.85 0.99
C PRO A 78 -11.97 4.41 -0.38
N ALA A 79 -12.32 3.53 -1.30
CA ALA A 79 -12.57 3.95 -2.68
C ALA A 79 -13.72 4.93 -2.77
N SER A 80 -14.71 4.82 -1.87
CA SER A 80 -15.84 5.73 -1.87
C SER A 80 -15.44 7.19 -1.69
N GLN A 81 -14.32 7.43 -1.01
CA GLN A 81 -13.81 8.78 -0.83
C GLN A 81 -13.18 9.34 -2.09
N GLN A 82 -12.84 8.47 -3.02
CA GLN A 82 -12.25 8.87 -4.29
C GLN A 82 -13.29 9.33 -5.29
N MET A 83 -14.55 9.13 -4.98
CA MET A 83 -15.63 9.42 -5.89
C MET A 83 -16.26 10.77 -5.63
N ARG A 84 -15.59 11.61 -4.89
CA ARG A 84 -16.10 12.94 -4.60
C ARG A 84 -16.17 13.77 -5.86
N LEU A 85 -17.18 14.52 -5.91
CA LEU A 85 -17.36 15.45 -7.03
C LEU A 85 -17.03 16.86 -6.61
#